data_9bf13d7f2985ed271fe46a42443143d3
#
_entry.id   9bf13d7f2985ed271fe46a42443143d3
#
_cell.length_a   1.000
_cell.length_b   1.000
_cell.length_c   1.000
_cell.angle_alpha   90.00
_cell.angle_beta   90.00
_cell.angle_gamma   90.00
#
_symmetry.space_group_name_H-M   'P 1'
#
loop_
_entity.id
_entity.type
_entity.pdbx_description
1 polymer ?
#
loop_
_entity_poly.entity_id
_entity_poly.type
_entity_poly.pdbx_seq_one_letter_code
_entity_poly.pdbx_strand_id
1 'polypeptide(L)'
;MPDAVRSLLPRLRDPAFTRTLIVTLAEATPVHEAERLQRDLARAGITPFAWIINQSLLASGTADPVLARRGQYERPFIERVVTDLARRAVLIPWRRRHEDERV
;
A
#
# COMPACT_ATOMS: atom_id res chain seq x y z
N MET A 1 18.01 19.64 15.75
CA MET A 1 17.84 18.68 14.64
C MET A 1 19.10 18.67 13.80
N PRO A 2 19.65 17.49 13.49
CA PRO A 2 20.86 17.39 12.64
C PRO A 2 20.64 18.01 11.26
N ASP A 3 21.68 18.60 10.69
CA ASP A 3 21.59 19.24 9.36
C ASP A 3 21.21 18.26 8.25
N ALA A 4 21.69 17.02 8.36
CA ALA A 4 21.32 15.97 7.39
C ALA A 4 19.80 15.75 7.32
N VAL A 5 19.12 15.77 8.48
CA VAL A 5 17.66 15.63 8.54
C VAL A 5 16.97 16.84 7.95
N ARG A 6 17.49 18.05 8.24
CA ARG A 6 16.92 19.29 7.69
C ARG A 6 16.98 19.33 6.17
N SER A 7 18.08 18.86 5.59
CA SER A 7 18.20 18.82 4.13
C SER A 7 17.38 17.70 3.50
N LEU A 8 17.09 16.64 4.25
CA LEU A 8 16.30 15.52 3.77
C LEU A 8 14.81 15.86 3.65
N LEU A 9 14.24 16.57 4.65
CA LEU A 9 12.81 16.85 4.68
C LEU A 9 12.29 17.58 3.44
N PRO A 10 12.93 18.65 2.93
CA PRO A 10 12.46 19.29 1.71
C PRO A 10 12.45 18.35 0.50
N ARG A 11 13.42 17.44 0.41
CA ARG A 11 13.49 16.46 -0.69
C ARG A 11 12.39 15.41 -0.59
N LEU A 12 12.05 15.00 0.64
CA LEU A 12 10.94 14.06 0.85
C LEU A 12 9.59 14.66 0.47
N ARG A 13 9.43 15.98 0.64
CA ARG A 13 8.21 16.70 0.27
C ARG A 13 8.12 17.00 -1.22
N ASP A 14 9.25 17.05 -1.91
CA ASP A 14 9.32 17.45 -3.31
C ASP A 14 9.11 16.25 -4.23
N PRO A 15 7.98 16.18 -4.96
CA PRO A 15 7.70 15.06 -5.85
C PRO A 15 8.70 14.92 -7.01
N ALA A 16 9.49 15.95 -7.30
CA ALA A 16 10.54 15.87 -8.31
C ALA A 16 11.74 15.04 -7.84
N PHE A 17 11.96 14.95 -6.52
CA PHE A 17 13.08 14.22 -5.94
C PHE A 17 12.67 12.88 -5.32
N THR A 18 11.46 12.83 -4.75
CA THR A 18 11.04 11.68 -3.94
C THR A 18 9.58 11.34 -4.22
N ARG A 19 9.31 10.06 -4.40
CA ARG A 19 7.94 9.56 -4.47
C ARG A 19 7.73 8.60 -3.31
N THR A 20 6.74 8.88 -2.49
CA THR A 20 6.41 8.08 -1.32
C THR A 20 5.28 7.12 -1.67
N LEU A 21 5.47 5.85 -1.32
CA LEU A 21 4.47 4.80 -1.50
C LEU A 21 3.99 4.31 -0.15
N ILE A 22 2.69 4.08 -0.04
CA ILE A 22 2.13 3.40 1.13
C ILE A 22 1.85 1.96 0.74
N VAL A 23 2.41 1.02 1.48
CA VAL A 23 2.22 -0.41 1.25
C VAL A 23 1.36 -0.98 2.36
N THR A 24 0.32 -1.72 1.99
CA THR A 24 -0.60 -2.34 2.94
C THR A 24 -1.04 -3.73 2.48
N LEU A 25 -1.56 -4.49 3.40
CA LEU A 25 -2.34 -5.69 3.09
C LEU A 25 -3.83 -5.30 3.05
N ALA A 26 -4.63 -6.06 2.34
CA ALA A 26 -6.08 -5.82 2.23
C ALA A 26 -6.83 -6.37 3.44
N GLU A 27 -6.48 -5.89 4.62
CA GLU A 27 -7.05 -6.31 5.90
C GLU A 27 -7.36 -5.08 6.74
N ALA A 28 -8.27 -5.23 7.71
CA ALA A 28 -8.77 -4.11 8.51
C ALA A 28 -7.65 -3.34 9.22
N THR A 29 -6.81 -4.03 9.97
CA THR A 29 -5.76 -3.37 10.76
C THR A 29 -4.68 -2.73 9.90
N PRO A 30 -4.07 -3.43 8.92
CA PRO A 30 -3.08 -2.78 8.04
C PRO A 30 -3.63 -1.55 7.30
N VAL A 31 -4.85 -1.63 6.76
CA VAL A 31 -5.44 -0.49 6.05
C VAL A 31 -5.67 0.68 7.01
N HIS A 32 -6.16 0.41 8.22
CA HIS A 32 -6.37 1.44 9.22
C HIS A 32 -5.06 2.12 9.63
N GLU A 33 -4.01 1.33 9.86
CA GLU A 33 -2.68 1.85 10.20
C GLU A 33 -2.09 2.68 9.04
N ALA A 34 -2.26 2.21 7.81
CA ALA A 34 -1.79 2.93 6.63
C ALA A 34 -2.53 4.26 6.44
N GLU A 35 -3.83 4.30 6.74
CA GLU A 35 -4.61 5.53 6.72
C GLU A 35 -4.09 6.55 7.74
N ARG A 36 -3.76 6.09 8.95
CA ARG A 36 -3.14 6.96 9.97
C ARG A 36 -1.79 7.47 9.50
N LEU A 37 -0.97 6.62 8.91
CA LEU A 37 0.31 7.01 8.35
C LEU A 37 0.13 8.08 7.28
N GLN A 38 -0.84 7.93 6.40
CA GLN A 38 -1.13 8.94 5.37
C GLN A 38 -1.46 10.30 5.98
N ARG A 39 -2.25 10.32 7.06
CA ARG A 39 -2.55 11.57 7.76
C ARG A 39 -1.31 12.19 8.40
N ASP A 40 -0.45 11.36 8.99
CA ASP A 40 0.80 11.84 9.58
C ASP A 40 1.75 12.40 8.50
N LEU A 41 1.84 11.74 7.37
CA LEU A 41 2.63 12.23 6.23
C LEU A 41 2.10 13.56 5.73
N ALA A 42 0.78 13.72 5.65
CA ALA A 42 0.16 14.97 5.22
C ALA A 42 0.53 16.14 6.15
N ARG A 43 0.58 15.88 7.46
CA ARG A 43 1.02 16.89 8.44
C ARG A 43 2.46 17.29 8.24
N ALA A 44 3.30 16.39 7.75
CA ALA A 44 4.70 16.65 7.44
C ALA A 44 4.87 17.27 6.03
N GLY A 45 3.80 17.50 5.30
CA GLY A 45 3.84 18.05 3.94
C GLY A 45 4.19 17.03 2.88
N ILE A 46 4.00 15.74 3.16
CA ILE A 46 4.28 14.65 2.23
C ILE A 46 2.98 14.06 1.71
N THR A 47 2.82 14.05 0.38
CA THR A 47 1.66 13.44 -0.27
C THR A 47 2.09 12.12 -0.91
N PRO A 48 1.49 10.98 -0.53
CA PRO A 48 1.82 9.71 -1.15
C PRO A 48 1.52 9.72 -2.65
N PHE A 49 2.46 9.20 -3.44
CA PHE A 49 2.29 9.07 -4.88
C PHE A 49 1.29 7.96 -5.22
N ALA A 50 1.37 6.83 -4.51
CA ALA A 50 0.50 5.70 -4.75
C ALA A 50 0.39 4.82 -3.50
N TRP A 51 -0.66 4.02 -3.47
CA TRP A 51 -0.83 2.94 -2.51
C TRP A 51 -0.60 1.61 -3.22
N ILE A 52 0.08 0.70 -2.55
CA ILE A 52 0.30 -0.67 -3.02
C ILE A 52 -0.40 -1.61 -2.05
N ILE A 53 -1.38 -2.34 -2.56
CA ILE A 53 -2.06 -3.39 -1.79
C ILE A 53 -1.35 -4.69 -2.13
N ASN A 54 -0.57 -5.20 -1.19
CA ASN A 54 0.33 -6.33 -1.42
C ASN A 54 -0.34 -7.66 -1.06
N GLN A 55 0.11 -8.72 -1.73
CA GLN A 55 -0.30 -10.10 -1.47
C GLN A 55 -1.82 -10.32 -1.50
N SER A 56 -2.50 -9.72 -2.47
CA SER A 56 -3.96 -9.83 -2.59
C SER A 56 -4.37 -11.22 -3.09
N LEU A 57 -5.12 -11.94 -2.27
CA LEU A 57 -5.72 -13.22 -2.66
C LEU A 57 -6.80 -13.02 -3.72
N LEU A 58 -7.57 -11.95 -3.62
CA LEU A 58 -8.60 -11.64 -4.62
C LEU A 58 -7.97 -11.42 -5.99
N ALA A 59 -6.89 -10.64 -6.05
CA ALA A 59 -6.18 -10.35 -7.30
C ALA A 59 -5.46 -11.57 -7.85
N SER A 60 -5.13 -12.57 -7.01
CA SER A 60 -4.42 -13.76 -7.44
C SER A 60 -5.26 -14.67 -8.36
N GLY A 61 -6.57 -14.58 -8.27
CA GLY A 61 -7.46 -15.45 -9.02
C GLY A 61 -7.32 -16.93 -8.63
N THR A 62 -6.89 -17.21 -7.40
CA THR A 62 -6.66 -18.57 -6.94
C THR A 62 -7.90 -19.46 -7.10
N ALA A 63 -7.66 -20.72 -7.53
CA ALA A 63 -8.71 -21.72 -7.65
C ALA A 63 -8.96 -22.47 -6.32
N ASP A 64 -8.10 -22.29 -5.31
CA ASP A 64 -8.29 -22.89 -4.00
C ASP A 64 -9.53 -22.29 -3.33
N PRO A 65 -10.56 -23.12 -2.98
CA PRO A 65 -11.82 -22.57 -2.44
C PRO A 65 -11.65 -21.81 -1.14
N VAL A 66 -10.74 -22.23 -0.27
CA VAL A 66 -10.51 -21.55 1.02
C VAL A 66 -9.84 -20.19 0.79
N LEU A 67 -8.80 -20.16 -0.03
CA LEU A 67 -8.09 -18.91 -0.33
C LEU A 67 -8.95 -17.95 -1.15
N ALA A 68 -9.73 -18.46 -2.08
CA ALA A 68 -10.65 -17.64 -2.86
C ALA A 68 -11.69 -16.97 -1.97
N ARG A 69 -12.21 -17.71 -0.99
CA ARG A 69 -13.17 -17.17 -0.02
C ARG A 69 -12.53 -16.09 0.84
N ARG A 70 -11.31 -16.33 1.32
CA ARG A 70 -10.57 -15.31 2.07
C ARG A 70 -10.32 -14.07 1.22
N GLY A 71 -10.06 -14.24 -0.07
CA GLY A 71 -9.90 -13.11 -0.98
C GLY A 71 -11.15 -12.23 -1.08
N GLN A 72 -12.34 -12.81 -0.95
CA GLN A 72 -13.57 -12.01 -0.95
C GLN A 72 -13.67 -11.08 0.26
N TYR A 73 -13.09 -11.45 1.39
CA TYR A 73 -13.06 -10.58 2.57
C TYR A 73 -12.14 -9.37 2.39
N GLU A 74 -11.24 -9.39 1.41
CA GLU A 74 -10.39 -8.25 1.07
C GLU A 74 -11.16 -7.13 0.35
N ARG A 75 -12.24 -7.47 -0.32
CA ARG A 75 -12.96 -6.56 -1.22
C ARG A 75 -13.31 -5.22 -0.58
N PRO A 76 -13.93 -5.15 0.61
CA PRO A 76 -14.27 -3.85 1.19
C PRO A 76 -13.04 -2.98 1.49
N PHE A 77 -11.91 -3.59 1.85
CA PHE A 77 -10.69 -2.84 2.15
C PHE A 77 -10.00 -2.35 0.88
N ILE A 78 -10.02 -3.17 -0.17
CA ILE A 78 -9.54 -2.74 -1.50
C ILE A 78 -10.36 -1.57 -2.01
N GLU A 79 -11.67 -1.66 -1.94
CA GLU A 79 -12.58 -0.61 -2.37
C GLU A 79 -12.37 0.68 -1.58
N ARG A 80 -12.16 0.57 -0.27
CA ARG A 80 -11.86 1.73 0.56
C ARG A 80 -10.60 2.44 0.11
N VAL A 81 -9.52 1.71 -0.12
CA VAL A 81 -8.25 2.30 -0.57
C VAL A 81 -8.45 2.98 -1.92
N VAL A 82 -9.05 2.29 -2.88
CA VAL A 82 -9.20 2.79 -4.25
C VAL A 82 -10.14 4.00 -4.31
N THR A 83 -11.23 3.97 -3.54
CA THR A 83 -12.27 4.99 -3.61
C THR A 83 -11.95 6.20 -2.73
N ASP A 84 -11.52 5.97 -1.50
CA ASP A 84 -11.47 7.02 -0.48
C ASP A 84 -10.05 7.48 -0.10
N LEU A 85 -9.03 6.64 -0.24
CA LEU A 85 -7.73 6.93 0.34
C LEU A 85 -6.64 7.25 -0.68
N ALA A 86 -6.60 6.53 -1.79
CA ALA A 86 -5.48 6.60 -2.74
C ALA A 86 -5.83 7.41 -3.98
N ARG A 87 -4.86 8.19 -4.47
CA ARG A 87 -4.94 8.79 -5.82
C ARG A 87 -4.63 7.73 -6.87
N ARG A 88 -3.65 6.88 -6.57
CA ARG A 88 -3.25 5.75 -7.41
C ARG A 88 -3.11 4.54 -6.55
N ALA A 89 -3.68 3.43 -6.97
CA ALA A 89 -3.58 2.17 -6.24
C ALA A 89 -3.16 1.04 -7.17
N VAL A 90 -2.28 0.20 -6.69
CA VAL A 90 -1.80 -0.98 -7.41
C VAL A 90 -2.08 -2.19 -6.53
N LEU A 91 -2.67 -3.24 -7.11
CA LEU A 91 -2.85 -4.52 -6.45
C LEU A 91 -1.75 -5.47 -6.90
N ILE A 92 -1.00 -6.01 -5.93
CA ILE A 92 -0.02 -7.04 -6.20
C ILE A 92 -0.61 -8.38 -5.75
N PRO A 93 -0.78 -9.35 -6.67
CA PRO A 93 -1.39 -10.61 -6.31
C PRO A 93 -0.49 -11.45 -5.40
N TRP A 94 -1.14 -12.21 -4.51
CA TRP A 94 -0.46 -13.24 -3.74
C TRP A 94 0.07 -14.31 -4.70
N ARG A 95 1.29 -14.79 -4.43
CA ARG A 95 1.93 -15.85 -5.22
C ARG A 95 2.49 -16.90 -4.30
N ARG A 96 2.52 -18.14 -4.82
CA ARG A 96 3.18 -19.23 -4.10
C ARG A 96 4.68 -19.01 -4.10
N ARG A 97 5.32 -19.30 -2.98
CA ARG A 97 6.74 -19.05 -2.77
C ARG A 97 7.64 -19.68 -3.84
N HIS A 98 7.33 -20.93 -4.26
CA HIS A 98 8.14 -21.64 -5.25
C HIS A 98 8.04 -21.02 -6.65
N GLU A 99 7.00 -20.28 -6.95
CA GLU A 99 6.88 -19.54 -8.20
C GLU A 99 7.84 -18.35 -8.23
N ASP A 100 8.05 -17.72 -7.09
CA ASP A 100 8.98 -16.61 -6.95
C ASP A 100 10.44 -17.07 -7.09
N GLU A 101 10.74 -18.28 -6.67
CA GLU A 101 12.09 -18.85 -6.74
C GLU A 101 12.53 -19.18 -8.16
N ARG A 102 11.64 -19.18 -9.11
CA ARG A 102 11.95 -19.47 -10.52
C ARG A 102 12.48 -18.27 -11.30
N VAL A 103 12.46 -17.15 -10.71
CA VAL A 103 12.88 -15.91 -11.38
C VAL A 103 14.40 -15.82 -11.56
#